data_0f7de9bfba8e9d1dfa53065a051281d8
#
_entry.id   0f7de9bfba8e9d1dfa53065a051281d8
#
_cell.length_a   1.000
_cell.length_b   1.000
_cell.length_c   1.000
_cell.angle_alpha   90.00
_cell.angle_beta   90.00
_cell.angle_gamma   90.00
#
_symmetry.space_group_name_H-M   'P 1'
#
loop_
_entity.id
_entity.type
_entity.pdbx_description
1 polymer ?
#
loop_
_entity_poly.entity_id
_entity_poly.type
_entity_poly.pdbx_seq_one_letter_code
_entity_poly.pdbx_strand_id
1 'polypeptide(L)'
;MGARKKISAEKRKEALKTMYFAKLQNVPTSPRKMRLVADMIRGMEVNRALGVLKFSSKEAAARVEKLLRSAIANWEQKNERKAESGELFVTRIFVDGGATLKRMRPAPQGRGYRIRKRSNHVTLFVGSKSNNEDQN
;
A
#
# COMPACT_ATOMS: atom_id res chain seq x y z
N MET A 1 34.30 13.47 6.48
CA MET A 1 33.36 13.64 5.37
C MET A 1 32.42 12.43 5.25
N GLY A 2 31.39 12.26 5.89
CA GLY A 2 30.48 11.09 5.81
C GLY A 2 29.49 10.99 6.97
N ALA A 3 29.75 11.67 8.05
CA ALA A 3 28.91 11.63 9.24
C ALA A 3 27.45 12.01 8.95
N ARG A 4 27.21 13.01 8.11
CA ARG A 4 25.88 13.50 7.75
C ARG A 4 25.00 12.42 7.09
N LYS A 5 25.54 11.68 6.12
CA LYS A 5 24.84 10.58 5.45
C LYS A 5 24.58 9.42 6.41
N LYS A 6 25.54 9.09 7.27
CA LYS A 6 25.43 8.04 8.28
C LYS A 6 24.33 8.39 9.29
N ILE A 7 24.35 9.60 9.87
CA ILE A 7 23.33 10.08 10.82
C ILE A 7 21.93 10.06 10.19
N SER A 8 21.79 10.54 8.94
CA SER A 8 20.52 10.51 8.23
C SER A 8 20.02 9.08 7.96
N ALA A 9 20.92 8.15 7.64
CA ALA A 9 20.58 6.75 7.45
C ALA A 9 20.18 6.06 8.76
N GLU A 10 20.84 6.35 9.85
CA GLU A 10 20.52 5.84 11.20
C GLU A 10 19.14 6.34 11.65
N LYS A 11 18.87 7.63 11.55
CA LYS A 11 17.55 8.22 11.84
C LYS A 11 16.42 7.56 11.04
N ARG A 12 16.66 7.30 9.74
CA ARG A 12 15.68 6.61 8.90
C ARG A 12 15.45 5.16 9.35
N LYS A 13 16.50 4.44 9.72
CA LYS A 13 16.39 3.07 10.23
C LYS A 13 15.62 3.02 11.55
N GLU A 14 15.88 3.96 12.45
CA GLU A 14 15.17 4.08 13.72
C GLU A 14 13.69 4.38 13.51
N ALA A 15 13.36 5.34 12.64
CA ALA A 15 11.97 5.64 12.29
C ALA A 15 11.24 4.43 11.69
N LEU A 16 11.90 3.62 10.85
CA LEU A 16 11.31 2.42 10.29
C LEU A 16 11.04 1.32 11.33
N LYS A 17 11.79 1.27 12.42
CA LYS A 17 11.54 0.31 13.51
C LYS A 17 10.22 0.57 14.22
N THR A 18 9.80 1.82 14.33
CA THR A 18 8.55 2.23 14.99
C THR A 18 7.33 2.20 14.06
N MET A 19 7.55 2.06 12.75
CA MET A 19 6.48 2.00 11.78
C MET A 19 6.06 0.57 11.47
N TYR A 20 4.76 0.38 11.28
CA TYR A 20 4.17 -0.90 10.89
C TYR A 20 3.61 -0.79 9.48
N PHE A 21 4.19 -1.55 8.56
CA PHE A 21 3.82 -1.46 7.16
C PHE A 21 3.92 -2.81 6.46
N ALA A 22 3.23 -2.92 5.33
CA ALA A 22 3.38 -4.00 4.39
C ALA A 22 3.52 -3.43 2.96
N LYS A 23 4.25 -4.14 2.11
CA LYS A 23 4.46 -3.78 0.71
C LYS A 23 4.02 -4.90 -0.21
N LEU A 24 3.29 -4.55 -1.25
CA LEU A 24 2.93 -5.43 -2.34
C LEU A 24 3.57 -4.88 -3.63
N GLN A 25 4.47 -5.64 -4.22
CA GLN A 25 5.24 -5.22 -5.38
C GLN A 25 4.82 -5.96 -6.64
N ASN A 26 5.06 -5.32 -7.79
CA ASN A 26 4.84 -5.90 -9.12
C ASN A 26 3.41 -6.42 -9.35
N VAL A 27 2.42 -5.68 -8.91
CA VAL A 27 1.02 -6.02 -9.15
C VAL A 27 0.66 -5.73 -10.60
N PRO A 28 0.18 -6.71 -11.38
CA PRO A 28 -0.08 -6.55 -12.82
C PRO A 28 -1.40 -5.82 -13.10
N THR A 29 -1.63 -4.72 -12.43
CA THR A 29 -2.80 -3.86 -12.62
C THR A 29 -2.38 -2.39 -12.75
N SER A 30 -3.23 -1.57 -13.36
CA SER A 30 -2.95 -0.15 -13.50
C SER A 30 -2.90 0.54 -12.12
N PRO A 31 -1.90 1.40 -11.85
CA PRO A 31 -1.85 2.20 -10.62
C PRO A 31 -3.12 3.02 -10.40
N ARG A 32 -3.71 3.53 -11.48
CA ARG A 32 -4.92 4.33 -11.45
C ARG A 32 -6.12 3.57 -10.90
N LYS A 33 -6.29 2.30 -11.30
CA LYS A 33 -7.36 1.42 -10.78
C LYS A 33 -7.11 1.03 -9.33
N MET A 34 -5.86 0.80 -8.95
CA MET A 34 -5.47 0.48 -7.59
C MET A 34 -5.70 1.65 -6.64
N ARG A 35 -5.45 2.89 -7.08
CA ARG A 35 -5.67 4.11 -6.28
C ARG A 35 -7.12 4.31 -5.88
N LEU A 36 -8.07 3.93 -6.71
CA LEU A 36 -9.50 3.99 -6.37
C LEU A 36 -9.81 3.15 -5.12
N VAL A 37 -9.25 1.96 -5.03
CA VAL A 37 -9.42 1.09 -3.86
C VAL A 37 -8.65 1.61 -2.65
N ALA A 38 -7.43 2.12 -2.87
CA ALA A 38 -6.64 2.73 -1.81
C ALA A 38 -7.34 3.92 -1.15
N ASP A 39 -7.99 4.76 -1.96
CA ASP A 39 -8.72 5.93 -1.46
C ASP A 39 -9.94 5.56 -0.62
N MET A 40 -10.58 4.41 -0.92
CA MET A 40 -11.74 3.93 -0.15
C MET A 40 -11.40 3.60 1.31
N ILE A 41 -10.19 3.14 1.58
CA ILE A 41 -9.79 2.63 2.91
C ILE A 41 -8.85 3.57 3.68
N ARG A 42 -8.38 4.64 3.06
CA ARG A 42 -7.46 5.58 3.71
C ARG A 42 -8.10 6.22 4.94
N GLY A 43 -7.41 6.18 6.08
CA GLY A 43 -7.88 6.72 7.34
C GLY A 43 -8.97 5.91 8.05
N MET A 44 -9.33 4.75 7.51
CA MET A 44 -10.39 3.90 8.05
C MET A 44 -9.84 2.94 9.11
N GLU A 45 -10.69 2.57 10.07
CA GLU A 45 -10.39 1.48 11.00
C GLU A 45 -10.18 0.17 10.24
N VAL A 46 -9.21 -0.63 10.69
CA VAL A 46 -8.76 -1.84 10.00
C VAL A 46 -9.88 -2.87 9.80
N ASN A 47 -10.69 -3.14 10.83
CA ASN A 47 -11.79 -4.12 10.73
C ASN A 47 -12.85 -3.66 9.72
N ARG A 48 -13.20 -2.38 9.75
CA ARG A 48 -14.11 -1.78 8.78
C ARG A 48 -13.53 -1.81 7.37
N ALA A 49 -12.24 -1.50 7.22
CA ALA A 49 -11.53 -1.56 5.94
C ALA A 49 -11.54 -2.97 5.34
N LEU A 50 -11.32 -4.01 6.16
CA LEU A 50 -11.42 -5.41 5.72
C LEU A 50 -12.83 -5.75 5.22
N GLY A 51 -13.86 -5.30 5.92
CA GLY A 51 -15.26 -5.48 5.48
C GLY A 51 -15.52 -4.81 4.12
N VAL A 52 -15.13 -3.55 3.96
CA VAL A 52 -15.28 -2.79 2.70
C VAL A 52 -14.56 -3.47 1.55
N LEU A 53 -13.33 -3.93 1.76
CA LEU A 53 -12.52 -4.60 0.74
C LEU A 53 -13.13 -5.96 0.35
N LYS A 54 -13.62 -6.72 1.32
CA LYS A 54 -14.23 -8.05 1.07
C LYS A 54 -15.48 -7.96 0.19
N PHE A 55 -16.31 -6.96 0.39
CA PHE A 55 -17.57 -6.77 -0.35
C PHE A 55 -17.40 -5.91 -1.61
N SER A 56 -16.21 -5.40 -1.89
CA SER A 56 -15.94 -4.65 -3.12
C SER A 56 -15.84 -5.58 -4.32
N SER A 57 -16.52 -5.24 -5.41
CA SER A 57 -16.47 -5.97 -6.68
C SER A 57 -15.19 -5.74 -7.48
N LYS A 58 -14.31 -4.82 -7.05
CA LYS A 58 -13.07 -4.49 -7.77
C LYS A 58 -12.00 -5.56 -7.52
N GLU A 59 -11.36 -6.05 -8.59
CA GLU A 59 -10.27 -7.04 -8.49
C GLU A 59 -9.13 -6.56 -7.56
N ALA A 60 -8.79 -5.29 -7.63
CA ALA A 60 -7.76 -4.68 -6.79
C ALA A 60 -8.06 -4.82 -5.28
N ALA A 61 -9.33 -4.88 -4.89
CA ALA A 61 -9.72 -4.99 -3.47
C ALA A 61 -9.22 -6.28 -2.81
N ALA A 62 -9.29 -7.42 -3.50
CA ALA A 62 -8.79 -8.69 -2.98
C ALA A 62 -7.26 -8.66 -2.71
N ARG A 63 -6.52 -7.96 -3.56
CA ARG A 63 -5.07 -7.80 -3.37
C ARG A 63 -4.74 -6.90 -2.20
N VAL A 64 -5.45 -5.79 -2.06
CA VAL A 64 -5.28 -4.86 -0.94
C VAL A 64 -5.74 -5.48 0.37
N GLU A 65 -6.78 -6.31 0.38
CA GLU A 65 -7.21 -7.07 1.56
C GLU A 65 -6.09 -7.96 2.11
N LYS A 66 -5.43 -8.73 1.24
CA LYS A 66 -4.27 -9.56 1.64
C LYS A 66 -3.12 -8.71 2.17
N LEU A 67 -2.86 -7.57 1.55
CA LEU A 67 -1.83 -6.64 2.01
C LEU A 67 -2.16 -6.08 3.39
N LEU A 68 -3.41 -5.70 3.63
CA LEU A 68 -3.87 -5.19 4.93
C LEU A 68 -3.74 -6.26 6.03
N ARG A 69 -4.12 -7.50 5.75
CA ARG A 69 -3.92 -8.63 6.68
C ARG A 69 -2.44 -8.84 7.02
N SER A 70 -1.57 -8.72 6.03
CA SER A 70 -0.12 -8.78 6.25
C SER A 70 0.39 -7.63 7.13
N ALA A 71 -0.11 -6.43 6.95
CA ALA A 71 0.25 -5.28 7.78
C ALA A 71 -0.20 -5.45 9.24
N ILE A 72 -1.40 -6.00 9.46
CA ILE A 72 -1.92 -6.34 10.79
C ILE A 72 -1.01 -7.39 11.46
N ALA A 73 -0.68 -8.47 10.75
CA ALA A 73 0.19 -9.52 11.27
C ALA A 73 1.57 -8.99 11.64
N ASN A 74 2.13 -8.08 10.84
CA ASN A 74 3.41 -7.42 11.14
C ASN A 74 3.33 -6.57 12.41
N TRP A 75 2.20 -5.89 12.63
CA TRP A 75 1.97 -5.13 13.85
C TRP A 75 1.84 -6.05 15.07
N GLU A 76 1.04 -7.12 14.97
CA GLU A 76 0.84 -8.10 16.04
C GLU A 76 2.15 -8.80 16.43
N GLN A 77 2.97 -9.16 15.46
CA GLN A 77 4.27 -9.78 15.69
C GLN A 77 5.24 -8.83 16.43
N LYS A 78 5.25 -7.55 16.08
CA LYS A 78 6.12 -6.58 16.74
C LYS A 78 5.67 -6.20 18.16
N ASN A 79 4.36 -6.23 18.41
CA ASN A 79 3.79 -5.87 19.73
C ASN A 79 3.49 -7.09 20.60
N GLU A 80 3.74 -8.31 20.10
CA GLU A 80 3.53 -9.58 20.81
C GLU A 80 2.10 -9.76 21.38
N ARG A 81 1.13 -9.09 20.77
CA ARG A 81 -0.29 -9.15 21.13
C ARG A 81 -1.18 -8.99 19.91
N LYS A 82 -2.41 -9.47 20.00
CA LYS A 82 -3.44 -9.25 18.98
C LYS A 82 -3.98 -7.82 19.06
N ALA A 83 -4.34 -7.29 17.89
CA ALA A 83 -4.98 -5.99 17.80
C ALA A 83 -6.42 -6.05 18.33
N GLU A 84 -6.79 -5.11 19.19
CA GLU A 84 -8.16 -4.94 19.65
C GLU A 84 -9.02 -4.23 18.60
N SER A 85 -10.34 -4.45 18.68
CA SER A 85 -11.29 -3.78 17.79
C SER A 85 -11.25 -2.26 18.03
N GLY A 86 -11.09 -1.49 16.96
CA GLY A 86 -11.03 -0.03 17.05
C GLY A 86 -9.65 0.55 17.37
N GLU A 87 -8.63 -0.30 17.57
CA GLU A 87 -7.27 0.17 17.91
C GLU A 87 -6.46 0.59 16.68
N LEU A 88 -6.54 -0.18 15.59
CA LEU A 88 -5.73 0.02 14.40
C LEU A 88 -6.48 0.75 13.29
N PHE A 89 -5.79 1.67 12.65
CA PHE A 89 -6.25 2.44 11.50
C PHE A 89 -5.26 2.33 10.35
N VAL A 90 -5.77 2.45 9.13
CA VAL A 90 -4.94 2.64 7.94
C VAL A 90 -4.46 4.09 7.93
N THR A 91 -3.24 4.34 8.36
CA THR A 91 -2.68 5.68 8.49
C THR A 91 -2.30 6.27 7.14
N ARG A 92 -1.58 5.47 6.34
CA ARG A 92 -1.12 5.87 5.01
C ARG A 92 -1.22 4.71 4.06
N ILE A 93 -1.55 4.99 2.81
CA ILE A 93 -1.49 4.04 1.71
C ILE A 93 -1.04 4.77 0.44
N PHE A 94 -0.03 4.23 -0.22
CA PHE A 94 0.52 4.77 -1.48
C PHE A 94 0.46 3.73 -2.57
N VAL A 95 0.23 4.19 -3.77
CA VAL A 95 0.29 3.36 -4.98
C VAL A 95 1.26 4.00 -5.95
N ASP A 96 2.40 3.36 -6.15
CA ASP A 96 3.46 3.80 -7.03
C ASP A 96 3.41 3.06 -8.36
N GLY A 97 3.88 3.69 -9.43
CA GLY A 97 4.00 3.07 -10.74
C GLY A 97 5.13 2.04 -10.78
N GLY A 98 4.88 0.91 -11.41
CA GLY A 98 5.88 -0.14 -11.64
C GLY A 98 6.28 -0.24 -13.11
N ALA A 99 6.92 -1.34 -13.46
CA ALA A 99 7.34 -1.64 -14.83
C ALA A 99 6.14 -1.70 -15.78
N THR A 100 6.34 -1.25 -17.00
CA THR A 100 5.30 -1.22 -18.05
C THR A 100 5.70 -2.14 -19.19
N LEU A 101 4.81 -3.08 -19.52
CA LEU A 101 4.95 -3.91 -20.70
C LEU A 101 4.29 -3.21 -21.89
N LYS A 102 5.05 -2.99 -22.93
CA LYS A 102 4.56 -2.37 -24.17
C LYS A 102 4.04 -3.46 -25.10
N ARG A 103 2.82 -3.26 -25.63
CA ARG A 103 2.18 -4.15 -26.60
C ARG A 103 1.60 -3.33 -27.74
N MET A 104 1.26 -3.99 -28.83
CA MET A 104 0.64 -3.39 -30.01
C MET A 104 -0.72 -4.02 -30.27
N ARG A 105 -1.66 -3.22 -30.69
CA ARG A 105 -2.97 -3.65 -31.16
C ARG A 105 -3.13 -3.21 -32.62
N PRO A 106 -3.60 -4.07 -33.54
CA PRO A 106 -3.85 -3.68 -34.91
C PRO A 106 -4.86 -2.54 -35.00
N ALA A 107 -4.59 -1.62 -35.90
CA ALA A 107 -5.47 -0.50 -36.26
C ALA A 107 -5.74 -0.51 -37.76
N PRO A 108 -6.80 0.20 -38.25
CA PRO A 108 -7.08 0.33 -39.68
C PRO A 108 -5.88 0.88 -40.47
N GLN A 109 -5.80 0.52 -41.73
CA GLN A 109 -4.78 1.01 -42.69
C GLN A 109 -3.33 0.61 -42.34
N GLY A 110 -3.12 -0.58 -41.78
CA GLY A 110 -1.78 -1.09 -41.45
C GLY A 110 -1.09 -0.35 -40.31
N ARG A 111 -1.81 0.45 -39.53
CA ARG A 111 -1.30 1.14 -38.32
C ARG A 111 -1.43 0.27 -37.11
N GLY A 112 -0.77 0.63 -36.02
CA GLY A 112 -0.85 -0.04 -34.72
C GLY A 112 -1.08 0.92 -33.59
N TYR A 113 -1.97 0.55 -32.65
CA TYR A 113 -2.12 1.26 -31.39
C TYR A 113 -1.19 0.70 -30.35
N ARG A 114 -0.56 1.58 -29.59
CA ARG A 114 0.28 1.18 -28.45
C ARG A 114 -0.57 0.86 -27.25
N ILE A 115 -0.31 -0.28 -26.62
CA ILE A 115 -0.93 -0.68 -25.35
C ILE A 115 0.15 -0.75 -24.31
N ARG A 116 -0.09 -0.13 -23.16
CA ARG A 116 0.80 -0.19 -21.99
C ARG A 116 0.14 -1.03 -20.92
N LYS A 117 0.68 -2.22 -20.68
CA LYS A 117 0.31 -3.08 -19.54
C LYS A 117 1.10 -2.60 -18.34
N ARG A 118 0.47 -1.76 -17.52
CA ARG A 118 1.11 -1.14 -16.36
C ARG A 118 1.09 -2.06 -15.15
N SER A 119 2.08 -1.94 -14.31
CA SER A 119 2.11 -2.55 -12.98
C SER A 119 2.21 -1.47 -11.91
N ASN A 120 1.98 -1.86 -10.67
CA ASN A 120 2.05 -0.95 -9.53
C ASN A 120 2.69 -1.60 -8.32
N HIS A 121 3.07 -0.76 -7.36
CA HIS A 121 3.55 -1.14 -6.05
C HIS A 121 2.67 -0.44 -5.01
N VAL A 122 2.18 -1.19 -4.04
CA VAL A 122 1.35 -0.65 -2.96
C VAL A 122 2.13 -0.73 -1.66
N THR A 123 2.19 0.38 -0.94
CA THR A 123 2.73 0.42 0.43
C THR A 123 1.63 0.89 1.37
N LEU A 124 1.36 0.11 2.41
CA LEU A 124 0.29 0.36 3.37
C LEU A 124 0.89 0.42 4.78
N PHE A 125 0.52 1.45 5.52
CA PHE A 125 0.92 1.65 6.92
C PHE A 125 -0.30 1.54 7.82
N VAL A 126 -0.12 0.87 8.94
CA VAL A 126 -1.11 0.78 10.02
C VAL A 126 -0.54 1.37 11.29
N GLY A 127 -1.40 1.94 12.12
CA GLY A 127 -1.02 2.51 13.40
C GLY A 127 -2.22 2.73 14.30
N SER A 128 -1.95 2.95 15.59
CA SER A 128 -2.98 3.35 16.55
C SER A 128 -3.31 4.84 16.39
N LYS A 129 -4.46 5.27 16.89
CA LYS A 129 -4.95 6.64 16.78
C LYS A 129 -4.02 7.68 17.42
N SER A 130 -3.31 7.28 18.48
CA SER A 130 -2.33 8.12 19.19
C SER A 130 -1.09 8.48 18.38
N ASN A 131 -0.75 7.69 17.35
CA ASN A 131 0.44 7.92 16.53
C ASN A 131 0.22 8.86 15.33
N ASN A 132 -1.00 9.37 15.16
CA ASN A 132 -1.34 10.25 14.01
C ASN A 132 -1.17 11.74 14.33
N GLU A 133 -1.11 12.13 15.59
CA GLU A 133 -1.04 13.54 15.99
C GLU A 133 0.38 14.11 15.94
N ASP A 134 1.41 13.25 16.03
CA ASP A 134 2.82 13.69 16.06
C ASP A 134 3.50 13.84 14.69
N GLN A 135 2.76 13.73 13.58
CA GLN A 135 3.34 13.78 12.23
C GLN A 135 2.75 14.85 11.30
N ASN A 136 2.06 15.85 11.85
CA ASN A 136 1.67 17.05 11.10
C ASN A 136 2.63 18.21 11.34
#